data_1705a8147dbc96081b0eff9cdeea7469
#
_entry.id   1705a8147dbc96081b0eff9cdeea7469
#
_cell.length_a   1.000
_cell.length_b   1.000
_cell.length_c   1.000
_cell.angle_alpha   90.00
_cell.angle_beta   90.00
_cell.angle_gamma   90.00
#
_symmetry.space_group_name_H-M   'P 1'
#
loop_
_entity.id
_entity.type
_entity.pdbx_description
1 polymer ?
#
loop_
_entity_poly.entity_id
_entity_poly.type
_entity_poly.pdbx_seq_one_letter_code
_entity_poly.pdbx_strand_id
1 'polypeptide(L)'
;MNKLMALLIFSFISMPSCATSPPANPAWINARIAQMQKEHPGNPPLSIWQYRYKGQTVYYFPPQCCDIPSTLLDANQNRVCSPDGGMAGDGDGKCSDFFKTRTEEKLIWRDSRSR
;
A
#
# COMPACT_ATOMS: atom_id res chain seq x y z
N MET A 1 -19.39 -48.49 51.76
CA MET A 1 -18.74 -48.55 50.45
C MET A 1 -19.10 -47.28 49.72
N ASN A 2 -18.20 -46.35 49.75
CA ASN A 2 -18.42 -45.05 49.06
C ASN A 2 -17.85 -45.12 47.68
N LYS A 3 -18.71 -45.04 46.67
CA LYS A 3 -18.30 -44.85 45.30
C LYS A 3 -18.04 -43.37 45.08
N LEU A 4 -16.78 -42.98 45.08
CA LEU A 4 -16.35 -41.68 44.62
C LEU A 4 -16.54 -41.63 43.08
N MET A 5 -17.53 -40.87 42.64
CA MET A 5 -17.77 -40.57 41.25
C MET A 5 -16.90 -39.34 40.91
N ALA A 6 -15.79 -39.56 40.22
CA ALA A 6 -14.92 -38.50 39.76
C ALA A 6 -15.62 -37.83 38.58
N LEU A 7 -16.06 -36.58 38.76
CA LEU A 7 -16.54 -35.72 37.71
C LEU A 7 -15.32 -35.17 36.93
N LEU A 8 -15.08 -35.71 35.75
CA LEU A 8 -14.14 -35.12 34.82
C LEU A 8 -14.78 -33.88 34.18
N ILE A 9 -14.37 -32.72 34.68
CA ILE A 9 -14.73 -31.45 34.05
C ILE A 9 -13.81 -31.25 32.87
N PHE A 10 -14.32 -31.53 31.69
CA PHE A 10 -13.65 -31.13 30.45
C PHE A 10 -13.80 -29.60 30.31
N SER A 11 -12.73 -28.91 30.66
CA SER A 11 -12.63 -27.47 30.40
C SER A 11 -12.35 -27.25 28.90
N PHE A 12 -13.40 -26.91 28.15
CA PHE A 12 -13.22 -26.44 26.76
C PHE A 12 -12.53 -25.08 26.79
N ILE A 13 -11.23 -25.09 26.53
CA ILE A 13 -10.48 -23.85 26.28
C ILE A 13 -10.88 -23.38 24.90
N SER A 14 -11.81 -22.46 24.84
CA SER A 14 -12.15 -21.75 23.61
C SER A 14 -10.97 -20.85 23.24
N MET A 15 -10.16 -21.26 22.28
CA MET A 15 -9.13 -20.38 21.73
C MET A 15 -9.78 -19.31 20.86
N PRO A 16 -9.50 -18.02 21.13
CA PRO A 16 -9.97 -16.98 20.22
C PRO A 16 -9.25 -17.17 18.87
N SER A 17 -10.01 -17.44 17.83
CA SER A 17 -9.49 -17.43 16.47
C SER A 17 -9.16 -15.98 16.12
N CYS A 18 -7.88 -15.66 16.03
CA CYS A 18 -7.43 -14.42 15.44
C CYS A 18 -7.75 -14.46 13.94
N ALA A 19 -8.88 -13.88 13.54
CA ALA A 19 -9.11 -13.55 12.15
C ALA A 19 -8.09 -12.47 11.76
N THR A 20 -7.06 -12.84 10.99
CA THR A 20 -6.16 -11.89 10.39
C THR A 20 -6.92 -11.13 9.31
N SER A 21 -7.38 -9.93 9.63
CA SER A 21 -7.81 -8.98 8.63
C SER A 21 -6.65 -8.69 7.68
N PRO A 22 -6.89 -8.55 6.35
CA PRO A 22 -5.83 -8.09 5.46
C PRO A 22 -5.22 -6.80 6.01
N PRO A 23 -3.89 -6.62 5.93
CA PRO A 23 -3.26 -5.44 6.48
C PRO A 23 -3.89 -4.19 5.88
N ALA A 24 -4.41 -3.31 6.75
CA ALA A 24 -4.92 -2.02 6.35
C ALA A 24 -3.78 -1.17 5.76
N ASN A 25 -4.12 -0.26 4.87
CA ASN A 25 -3.14 0.71 4.38
C ASN A 25 -2.51 1.48 5.54
N PRO A 26 -1.22 1.84 5.46
CA PRO A 26 -0.63 2.73 6.44
C PRO A 26 -1.45 4.00 6.62
N ALA A 27 -1.51 4.52 7.84
CA ALA A 27 -2.31 5.73 8.15
C ALA A 27 -1.94 6.92 7.27
N TRP A 28 -0.66 7.06 6.90
CA TRP A 28 -0.20 8.15 6.04
C TRP A 28 -0.77 8.07 4.61
N ILE A 29 -1.09 6.88 4.11
CA ILE A 29 -1.77 6.69 2.81
C ILE A 29 -3.17 7.32 2.86
N ASN A 30 -3.94 7.04 3.91
CA ASN A 30 -5.27 7.62 4.05
C ASN A 30 -5.21 9.15 4.18
N ALA A 31 -4.24 9.66 4.91
CA ALA A 31 -3.99 11.11 5.02
C ALA A 31 -3.62 11.71 3.66
N ARG A 32 -2.81 11.03 2.88
CA ARG A 32 -2.42 11.47 1.54
C ARG A 32 -3.61 11.49 0.57
N ILE A 33 -4.45 10.48 0.60
CA ILE A 33 -5.69 10.44 -0.19
C ILE A 33 -6.57 11.65 0.18
N ALA A 34 -6.78 11.90 1.46
CA ALA A 34 -7.59 13.03 1.92
C ALA A 34 -7.02 14.38 1.44
N GLN A 35 -5.70 14.52 1.42
CA GLN A 35 -5.04 15.72 0.88
C GLN A 35 -5.27 15.84 -0.63
N MET A 36 -5.06 14.76 -1.39
CA MET A 36 -5.22 14.76 -2.84
C MET A 36 -6.66 15.05 -3.27
N GLN A 37 -7.65 14.65 -2.47
CA GLN A 37 -9.07 14.96 -2.71
C GLN A 37 -9.41 16.44 -2.57
N LYS A 38 -8.58 17.20 -1.88
CA LYS A 38 -8.72 18.66 -1.73
C LYS A 38 -8.04 19.44 -2.86
N GLU A 39 -7.17 18.81 -3.60
CA GLU A 39 -6.47 19.41 -4.74
C GLU A 39 -7.36 19.41 -5.98
N HIS A 40 -7.00 20.21 -6.99
CA HIS A 40 -7.66 20.12 -8.28
C HIS A 40 -7.45 18.73 -8.89
N PRO A 41 -8.50 18.17 -9.56
CA PRO A 41 -8.32 16.92 -10.28
C PRO A 41 -7.14 16.98 -11.25
N GLY A 42 -6.27 16.00 -11.18
CA GLY A 42 -5.10 15.91 -12.04
C GLY A 42 -5.45 15.44 -13.47
N ASN A 43 -4.51 15.62 -14.38
CA ASN A 43 -4.56 15.04 -15.71
C ASN A 43 -3.16 14.46 -16.05
N PRO A 44 -2.98 13.14 -16.08
CA PRO A 44 -3.99 12.10 -15.79
C PRO A 44 -4.53 12.13 -14.35
N PRO A 45 -5.65 11.44 -14.07
CA PRO A 45 -6.21 11.39 -12.71
C PRO A 45 -5.17 10.94 -11.68
N LEU A 46 -5.20 11.57 -10.51
CA LEU A 46 -4.34 11.17 -9.40
C LEU A 46 -4.63 9.71 -9.00
N SER A 47 -3.61 8.96 -8.70
CA SER A 47 -3.74 7.57 -8.25
C SER A 47 -2.58 7.17 -7.35
N ILE A 48 -2.81 6.12 -6.56
CA ILE A 48 -1.81 5.50 -5.71
C ILE A 48 -1.85 4.01 -5.98
N TRP A 49 -0.69 3.44 -6.26
CA TRP A 49 -0.53 2.01 -6.51
C TRP A 49 0.42 1.40 -5.50
N GLN A 50 0.14 0.16 -5.09
CA GLN A 50 1.01 -0.63 -4.24
C GLN A 50 1.68 -1.71 -5.04
N TYR A 51 2.95 -1.95 -4.77
CA TYR A 51 3.74 -3.03 -5.35
C TYR A 51 4.63 -3.65 -4.31
N ARG A 52 5.17 -4.81 -4.66
CA ARG A 52 6.33 -5.38 -4.00
C ARG A 52 7.56 -5.14 -4.87
N TYR A 53 8.58 -4.58 -4.27
CA TYR A 53 9.82 -4.23 -4.96
C TYR A 53 11.01 -4.47 -4.03
N LYS A 54 11.99 -5.27 -4.48
CA LYS A 54 13.17 -5.66 -3.69
C LYS A 54 12.82 -6.15 -2.28
N GLY A 55 11.78 -7.00 -2.19
CA GLY A 55 11.34 -7.58 -0.91
C GLY A 55 10.58 -6.63 0.00
N GLN A 56 10.24 -5.42 -0.44
CA GLN A 56 9.53 -4.41 0.34
C GLN A 56 8.21 -4.01 -0.30
N THR A 57 7.23 -3.66 0.52
CA THR A 57 6.01 -2.99 0.06
C THR A 57 6.34 -1.54 -0.25
N VAL A 58 6.01 -1.11 -1.46
CA VAL A 58 6.23 0.26 -1.93
C VAL A 58 4.94 0.83 -2.50
N TYR A 59 4.86 2.16 -2.52
CA TYR A 59 3.71 2.90 -3.02
C TYR A 59 4.16 3.83 -4.14
N TYR A 60 3.54 3.65 -5.29
CA TYR A 60 3.84 4.38 -6.50
C TYR A 60 2.80 5.45 -6.76
N PHE A 61 3.28 6.67 -6.95
CA PHE A 61 2.49 7.84 -7.31
C PHE A 61 2.87 8.22 -8.74
N PRO A 62 2.02 7.92 -9.73
CA PRO A 62 2.31 8.23 -11.13
C PRO A 62 2.62 9.71 -11.34
N PRO A 63 3.45 10.03 -12.33
CA PRO A 63 3.76 11.43 -12.63
C PRO A 63 2.50 12.13 -13.11
N GLN A 64 2.32 13.35 -12.67
CA GLN A 64 1.38 14.28 -13.28
C GLN A 64 2.01 14.85 -14.54
N CYS A 65 1.23 15.50 -15.37
CA CYS A 65 1.68 15.98 -16.67
C CYS A 65 3.13 16.43 -16.71
N CYS A 66 3.77 16.06 -17.74
CA CYS A 66 4.85 16.71 -18.47
C CYS A 66 6.22 16.57 -17.81
N ASP A 67 6.60 17.40 -16.87
CA ASP A 67 7.96 17.46 -16.34
C ASP A 67 8.07 17.01 -14.89
N ILE A 68 6.98 16.54 -14.30
CA ILE A 68 6.95 16.13 -12.91
C ILE A 68 7.32 14.65 -12.82
N PRO A 69 8.39 14.28 -12.09
CA PRO A 69 8.72 12.88 -11.90
C PRO A 69 7.71 12.17 -11.00
N SER A 70 7.59 10.86 -11.19
CA SER A 70 6.85 10.01 -10.27
C SER A 70 7.52 9.95 -8.90
N THR A 71 6.82 9.38 -7.93
CA THR A 71 7.36 9.16 -6.59
C THR A 71 7.11 7.72 -6.16
N LEU A 72 8.14 7.06 -5.67
CA LEU A 72 8.05 5.75 -5.04
C LEU A 72 8.44 5.90 -3.57
N LEU A 73 7.50 5.55 -2.67
CA LEU A 73 7.69 5.62 -1.23
C LEU A 73 7.66 4.21 -0.64
N ASP A 74 8.38 4.00 0.46
CA ASP A 74 8.27 2.77 1.24
C ASP A 74 7.08 2.82 2.22
N ALA A 75 6.90 1.75 3.00
CA ALA A 75 5.80 1.66 3.97
C ALA A 75 5.88 2.72 5.10
N ASN A 76 7.06 3.29 5.34
CA ASN A 76 7.30 4.34 6.33
C ASN A 76 7.28 5.75 5.73
N GLN A 77 6.80 5.89 4.50
CA GLN A 77 6.75 7.17 3.77
C GLN A 77 8.14 7.73 3.39
N ASN A 78 9.19 6.93 3.45
CA ASN A 78 10.49 7.34 2.99
C ASN A 78 10.57 7.23 1.47
N ARG A 79 11.18 8.22 0.84
CA ARG A 79 11.38 8.20 -0.60
C ARG A 79 12.40 7.13 -0.99
N VAL A 80 12.01 6.25 -1.90
CA VAL A 80 12.90 5.25 -2.49
C VAL A 80 13.57 5.81 -3.74
N CYS A 81 12.77 6.29 -4.68
CA CYS A 81 13.22 6.82 -5.97
C CYS A 81 12.07 7.45 -6.75
N SER A 82 12.40 7.97 -7.93
CA SER A 82 11.41 8.33 -8.98
C SER A 82 11.63 7.42 -10.18
N PRO A 83 10.77 6.38 -10.38
CA PRO A 83 10.99 5.39 -11.44
C PRO A 83 10.85 5.93 -12.85
N ASP A 84 10.02 6.95 -13.05
CA ASP A 84 9.74 7.53 -14.37
C ASP A 84 9.31 8.99 -14.26
N GLY A 85 8.92 9.56 -15.38
CA GLY A 85 8.52 10.96 -15.47
C GLY A 85 9.72 11.91 -15.48
N GLY A 86 9.47 13.19 -15.24
CA GLY A 86 10.46 14.23 -15.43
C GLY A 86 10.69 14.57 -16.90
N MET A 87 11.66 15.45 -17.19
CA MET A 87 11.88 15.96 -18.54
C MET A 87 12.31 14.88 -19.52
N ALA A 88 13.14 13.94 -19.12
CA ALA A 88 13.63 12.84 -19.96
C ALA A 88 12.70 11.60 -19.93
N GLY A 89 11.73 11.55 -19.02
CA GLY A 89 10.77 10.45 -18.89
C GLY A 89 11.29 9.22 -18.13
N ASP A 90 12.53 9.20 -17.72
CA ASP A 90 13.20 8.05 -17.07
C ASP A 90 13.42 8.25 -15.55
N GLY A 91 12.78 9.24 -14.97
CA GLY A 91 12.86 9.52 -13.54
C GLY A 91 14.24 9.98 -13.08
N ASP A 92 14.65 9.53 -11.90
CA ASP A 92 15.94 9.90 -11.32
C ASP A 92 17.08 8.89 -11.57
N GLY A 93 16.78 7.82 -12.31
CA GLY A 93 17.75 6.76 -12.64
C GLY A 93 18.11 5.80 -11.49
N LYS A 94 17.57 6.01 -10.28
CA LYS A 94 17.92 5.20 -9.10
C LYS A 94 17.21 3.86 -9.03
N CYS A 95 16.12 3.68 -9.77
CA CYS A 95 15.34 2.46 -9.79
C CYS A 95 14.84 2.14 -11.21
N SER A 96 15.76 2.12 -12.15
CA SER A 96 15.47 1.87 -13.57
C SER A 96 14.88 0.49 -13.84
N ASP A 97 15.03 -0.44 -12.90
CA ASP A 97 14.49 -1.80 -12.95
C ASP A 97 13.09 -1.94 -12.35
N PHE A 98 12.53 -0.89 -11.77
CA PHE A 98 11.26 -0.96 -11.03
C PHE A 98 10.13 -1.58 -11.85
N PHE A 99 9.87 -1.09 -13.06
CA PHE A 99 8.79 -1.60 -13.90
C PHE A 99 9.00 -3.02 -14.40
N LYS A 100 10.25 -3.48 -14.42
CA LYS A 100 10.60 -4.85 -14.85
C LYS A 100 10.49 -5.87 -13.72
N THR A 101 10.75 -5.46 -12.47
CA THR A 101 10.90 -6.37 -11.34
C THR A 101 9.80 -6.25 -10.29
N ARG A 102 8.97 -5.21 -10.35
CA ARG A 102 7.83 -5.05 -9.45
C ARG A 102 6.85 -6.21 -9.58
N THR A 103 6.22 -6.57 -8.47
CA THR A 103 5.21 -7.61 -8.39
C THR A 103 4.04 -7.17 -7.51
N GLU A 104 3.00 -7.99 -7.42
CA GLU A 104 1.86 -7.79 -6.52
C GLU A 104 1.19 -6.42 -6.69
N GLU A 105 0.90 -6.05 -7.94
CA GLU A 105 0.23 -4.79 -8.27
C GLU A 105 -1.14 -4.69 -7.63
N LYS A 106 -1.38 -3.58 -6.94
CA LYS A 106 -2.67 -3.27 -6.33
C LYS A 106 -2.98 -1.78 -6.46
N LEU A 107 -4.13 -1.46 -7.07
CA LEU A 107 -4.64 -0.09 -7.04
C LEU A 107 -5.17 0.21 -5.63
N ILE A 108 -4.58 1.19 -4.97
CA ILE A 108 -5.01 1.65 -3.64
C ILE A 108 -6.12 2.68 -3.77
N TRP A 109 -5.95 3.65 -4.66
CA TRP A 109 -6.91 4.73 -4.87
C TRP A 109 -6.71 5.38 -6.23
N ARG A 110 -7.80 5.80 -6.82
CA ARG A 110 -7.83 6.64 -8.03
C ARG A 110 -8.86 7.73 -7.87
N ASP A 111 -8.49 8.95 -8.23
CA ASP A 111 -9.42 10.07 -8.24
C ASP A 111 -10.48 9.82 -9.33
N SER A 112 -11.75 9.76 -8.91
CA SER A 112 -12.88 9.55 -9.81
C SER A 112 -13.52 10.86 -10.28
N ARG A 113 -13.05 12.01 -9.80
CA ARG A 113 -13.59 13.30 -10.20
C ARG A 113 -13.20 13.61 -11.65
N SER A 114 -14.13 14.09 -12.41
CA SER A 114 -13.86 14.66 -13.75
C SER A 114 -13.36 16.10 -13.63
N ARG A 115 -12.54 16.52 -14.60
CA ARG A 115 -12.18 17.91 -14.77
C ARG A 115 -13.34 18.72 -15.31
#